data_b5037835c1b2a7c10c67585d4121392d
#
_entry.id   b5037835c1b2a7c10c67585d4121392d
#
_cell.length_a   1.000
_cell.length_b   1.000
_cell.length_c   1.000
_cell.angle_alpha   90.00
_cell.angle_beta   90.00
_cell.angle_gamma   90.00
#
_symmetry.space_group_name_H-M   'P 1'
#
loop_
_entity.id
_entity.type
_entity.pdbx_description
1 polymer ?
#
loop_
_entity_poly.entity_id
_entity_poly.type
_entity_poly.pdbx_seq_one_letter_code
_entity_poly.pdbx_strand_id
1 'polypeptide(L)'
;MPPAFAGFPPGPNPYTPLPDAFFTSALPEIEDVNEVKVTLHLFWLLYQKVGEPRCASDRELLADPLLRRGLRRRGDPRPYEERLRAALEGARARGLLLRVRVRIDDEIVTWYFFNTERSRAAVAELLQGVTSPESLLEVEGPIANADLRELDDMSAGGGRRLSVEIERPNIFTLYEQNIGLLAPLVAEELRDAGERYPWEWIEAAFREATQQNKRKWSYIRAILKRWETDGKGGEPYGAHGRYSR
;
A
#
# COMPACT_ATOMS: atom_id res chain seq x y z
N MET A 1 -23.42 25.33 -11.71
CA MET A 1 -23.32 24.56 -10.46
C MET A 1 -23.90 23.16 -10.72
N PRO A 2 -23.29 22.06 -10.27
CA PRO A 2 -23.96 20.78 -10.34
C PRO A 2 -25.27 20.83 -9.56
N PRO A 3 -26.32 20.10 -9.98
CA PRO A 3 -27.57 20.05 -9.27
C PRO A 3 -27.36 19.54 -7.83
N ALA A 4 -28.10 20.08 -6.87
CA ALA A 4 -28.09 19.58 -5.51
C ALA A 4 -28.61 18.14 -5.50
N PHE A 5 -28.10 17.32 -4.56
CA PHE A 5 -28.58 15.96 -4.39
C PHE A 5 -30.07 15.99 -3.98
N ALA A 6 -30.92 15.41 -4.82
CA ALA A 6 -32.38 15.43 -4.66
C ALA A 6 -32.93 14.21 -3.90
N GLY A 7 -32.06 13.36 -3.35
CA GLY A 7 -32.43 12.10 -2.69
C GLY A 7 -32.13 10.88 -3.58
N PHE A 8 -32.25 9.70 -3.00
CA PHE A 8 -32.11 8.46 -3.74
C PHE A 8 -33.34 8.22 -4.62
N PRO A 9 -33.15 7.73 -5.88
CA PRO A 9 -34.26 7.43 -6.76
C PRO A 9 -35.11 6.28 -6.19
N PRO A 10 -36.40 6.23 -6.52
CA PRO A 10 -37.28 5.14 -6.10
C PRO A 10 -36.85 3.83 -6.80
N GLY A 11 -37.04 2.69 -6.09
CA GLY A 11 -36.74 1.35 -6.59
C GLY A 11 -35.35 0.84 -6.19
N PRO A 12 -34.91 -0.30 -6.76
CA PRO A 12 -33.60 -0.87 -6.46
C PRO A 12 -32.47 0.06 -6.87
N ASN A 13 -31.63 0.44 -5.92
CA ASN A 13 -30.44 1.24 -6.19
C ASN A 13 -29.18 0.37 -6.13
N PRO A 14 -28.23 0.52 -7.05
CA PRO A 14 -26.89 -0.06 -6.90
C PRO A 14 -26.28 0.35 -5.57
N TYR A 15 -25.59 -0.56 -4.91
CA TYR A 15 -24.91 -0.31 -3.65
C TYR A 15 -23.48 -0.85 -3.69
N THR A 16 -22.63 -0.27 -2.87
CA THR A 16 -21.27 -0.74 -2.64
C THR A 16 -21.18 -1.30 -1.23
N PRO A 17 -20.87 -2.59 -1.06
CA PRO A 17 -20.70 -3.18 0.26
C PRO A 17 -19.44 -2.61 0.94
N LEU A 18 -19.56 -2.33 2.23
CA LEU A 18 -18.46 -1.89 3.09
C LEU A 18 -18.31 -2.89 4.24
N PRO A 19 -17.08 -3.32 4.57
CA PRO A 19 -16.86 -4.21 5.71
C PRO A 19 -17.24 -3.53 7.03
N ASP A 20 -17.86 -4.25 7.95
CA ASP A 20 -18.21 -3.74 9.28
C ASP A 20 -16.98 -3.25 10.05
N ALA A 21 -15.82 -3.90 9.88
CA ALA A 21 -14.55 -3.46 10.46
C ALA A 21 -14.14 -2.05 10.06
N PHE A 22 -14.57 -1.56 8.88
CA PHE A 22 -14.34 -0.18 8.50
C PHE A 22 -15.06 0.77 9.47
N PHE A 23 -16.32 0.50 9.80
CA PHE A 23 -17.13 1.35 10.67
C PHE A 23 -16.72 1.24 12.14
N THR A 24 -16.37 0.05 12.59
CA THR A 24 -16.14 -0.24 14.01
C THR A 24 -14.69 0.01 14.45
N SER A 25 -13.74 -0.05 13.52
CA SER A 25 -12.32 0.03 13.87
C SER A 25 -11.55 1.13 13.14
N ALA A 26 -11.80 1.32 11.83
CA ALA A 26 -11.01 2.27 11.06
C ALA A 26 -11.59 3.69 11.10
N LEU A 27 -12.90 3.84 10.81
CA LEU A 27 -13.56 5.14 10.71
C LEU A 27 -13.45 6.01 11.98
N PRO A 28 -13.55 5.45 13.20
CA PRO A 28 -13.39 6.25 14.43
C PRO A 28 -12.02 6.91 14.58
N GLU A 29 -10.99 6.32 13.97
CA GLU A 29 -9.61 6.79 14.04
C GLU A 29 -9.25 7.81 12.94
N ILE A 30 -10.15 8.05 11.97
CA ILE A 30 -9.90 8.95 10.84
C ILE A 30 -10.37 10.35 11.20
N GLU A 31 -9.44 11.28 11.37
CA GLU A 31 -9.74 12.69 11.66
C GLU A 31 -9.88 13.54 10.39
N ASP A 32 -9.11 13.21 9.32
CA ASP A 32 -9.18 13.98 8.06
C ASP A 32 -10.36 13.54 7.20
N VAL A 33 -11.28 14.46 6.98
CA VAL A 33 -12.44 14.24 6.11
C VAL A 33 -12.06 13.89 4.66
N ASN A 34 -10.89 14.30 4.17
CA ASN A 34 -10.42 13.92 2.85
C ASN A 34 -10.03 12.45 2.83
N GLU A 35 -9.42 11.93 3.90
CA GLU A 35 -9.11 10.51 4.06
C GLU A 35 -10.39 9.67 4.02
N VAL A 36 -11.44 10.06 4.77
CA VAL A 36 -12.74 9.39 4.72
C VAL A 36 -13.30 9.36 3.30
N LYS A 37 -13.28 10.51 2.61
CA LYS A 37 -13.82 10.62 1.25
C LYS A 37 -13.04 9.77 0.24
N VAL A 38 -11.72 9.78 0.31
CA VAL A 38 -10.86 8.97 -0.56
C VAL A 38 -11.09 7.49 -0.31
N THR A 39 -11.15 7.07 0.95
CA THR A 39 -11.38 5.67 1.33
C THR A 39 -12.74 5.18 0.84
N LEU A 40 -13.83 5.94 1.07
CA LEU A 40 -15.16 5.59 0.57
C LEU A 40 -15.23 5.55 -0.95
N HIS A 41 -14.57 6.50 -1.62
CA HIS A 41 -14.49 6.52 -3.08
C HIS A 41 -13.72 5.31 -3.62
N LEU A 42 -12.63 4.91 -2.98
CA LEU A 42 -11.88 3.70 -3.33
C LEU A 42 -12.74 2.44 -3.16
N PHE A 43 -13.54 2.33 -2.10
CA PHE A 43 -14.49 1.20 -1.97
C PHE A 43 -15.41 1.13 -3.18
N TRP A 44 -16.00 2.26 -3.56
CA TRP A 44 -16.87 2.33 -4.73
C TRP A 44 -16.13 1.98 -6.02
N LEU A 45 -14.97 2.60 -6.26
CA LEU A 45 -14.18 2.42 -7.47
C LEU A 45 -13.72 0.96 -7.64
N LEU A 46 -13.11 0.39 -6.59
CA LEU A 46 -12.57 -0.97 -6.65
C LEU A 46 -13.67 -2.03 -6.69
N TYR A 47 -14.84 -1.76 -6.12
CA TYR A 47 -15.98 -2.67 -6.22
C TYR A 47 -16.47 -2.82 -7.65
N GLN A 48 -16.39 -1.76 -8.47
CA GLN A 48 -16.83 -1.79 -9.87
C GLN A 48 -15.78 -2.33 -10.83
N LYS A 49 -14.55 -2.52 -10.38
CA LYS A 49 -13.50 -3.06 -11.23
C LYS A 49 -13.69 -4.54 -11.51
N VAL A 50 -13.37 -4.93 -12.75
CA VAL A 50 -13.33 -6.31 -13.22
C VAL A 50 -11.87 -6.71 -13.37
N GLY A 51 -11.55 -7.97 -13.06
CA GLY A 51 -10.18 -8.46 -13.02
C GLY A 51 -9.61 -8.52 -11.61
N GLU A 52 -8.46 -9.14 -11.46
CA GLU A 52 -7.76 -9.35 -10.19
C GLU A 52 -6.25 -9.17 -10.40
N PRO A 53 -5.56 -8.57 -9.43
CA PRO A 53 -6.09 -8.02 -8.18
C PRO A 53 -6.76 -6.65 -8.39
N ARG A 54 -7.83 -6.37 -7.64
CA ARG A 54 -8.52 -5.06 -7.75
C ARG A 54 -7.68 -3.97 -7.11
N CYS A 55 -7.29 -3.02 -7.93
CA CYS A 55 -6.41 -1.93 -7.55
C CYS A 55 -6.75 -0.64 -8.31
N ALA A 56 -6.20 0.48 -7.84
CA ALA A 56 -6.29 1.75 -8.54
C ALA A 56 -4.90 2.39 -8.61
N SER A 57 -4.54 2.96 -9.77
CA SER A 57 -3.31 3.72 -9.91
C SER A 57 -3.46 5.15 -9.41
N ASP A 58 -2.35 5.77 -9.01
CA ASP A 58 -2.31 7.21 -8.69
C ASP A 58 -2.77 8.06 -9.88
N ARG A 59 -2.44 7.66 -11.11
CA ARG A 59 -2.89 8.33 -12.35
C ARG A 59 -4.40 8.30 -12.50
N GLU A 60 -5.00 7.12 -12.31
CA GLU A 60 -6.45 6.95 -12.33
C GLU A 60 -7.14 7.84 -11.29
N LEU A 61 -6.63 7.86 -10.06
CA LEU A 61 -7.17 8.68 -8.99
C LEU A 61 -6.99 10.18 -9.25
N LEU A 62 -5.87 10.58 -9.82
CA LEU A 62 -5.62 11.98 -10.22
C LEU A 62 -6.55 12.44 -11.36
N ALA A 63 -6.88 11.55 -12.28
CA ALA A 63 -7.78 11.83 -13.41
C ALA A 63 -9.26 11.81 -13.01
N ASP A 64 -9.63 11.24 -11.85
CA ASP A 64 -11.02 11.05 -11.45
C ASP A 64 -11.75 12.38 -11.18
N PRO A 65 -12.77 12.75 -12.00
CA PRO A 65 -13.49 14.01 -11.85
C PRO A 65 -14.42 14.02 -10.62
N LEU A 66 -14.93 12.84 -10.18
CA LEU A 66 -15.79 12.73 -9.01
C LEU A 66 -14.98 12.94 -7.74
N LEU A 67 -13.82 12.29 -7.66
CA LEU A 67 -12.89 12.43 -6.54
C LEU A 67 -12.34 13.87 -6.46
N ARG A 68 -11.92 14.44 -7.59
CA ARG A 68 -11.47 15.83 -7.69
C ARG A 68 -12.54 16.81 -7.19
N ARG A 69 -13.81 16.59 -7.55
CA ARG A 69 -14.94 17.39 -7.05
C ARG A 69 -15.18 17.16 -5.56
N GLY A 70 -15.11 15.92 -5.11
CA GLY A 70 -15.35 15.50 -3.73
C GLY A 70 -14.35 16.09 -2.73
N LEU A 71 -13.09 16.24 -3.14
CA LEU A 71 -12.01 16.79 -2.32
C LEU A 71 -11.93 18.33 -2.37
N ARG A 72 -12.80 19.00 -3.13
CA ARG A 72 -12.88 20.47 -3.06
C ARG A 72 -13.38 20.92 -1.71
N ARG A 73 -12.55 21.67 -0.98
CA ARG A 73 -12.91 22.26 0.32
C ARG A 73 -12.73 23.75 0.28
N ARG A 74 -13.79 24.48 0.68
CA ARG A 74 -13.73 25.93 0.78
C ARG A 74 -12.77 26.30 1.91
N GLY A 75 -11.78 27.15 1.63
CA GLY A 75 -10.77 27.57 2.62
C GLY A 75 -9.54 26.66 2.76
N ASP A 76 -9.44 25.57 2.01
CA ASP A 76 -8.21 24.76 1.94
C ASP A 76 -7.37 25.20 0.70
N PRO A 77 -6.21 25.86 0.89
CA PRO A 77 -5.41 26.38 -0.22
C PRO A 77 -4.61 25.29 -0.96
N ARG A 78 -4.52 24.07 -0.40
CA ARG A 78 -3.73 22.99 -0.98
C ARG A 78 -4.30 22.56 -2.35
N PRO A 79 -3.44 22.26 -3.34
CA PRO A 79 -3.88 21.70 -4.60
C PRO A 79 -4.54 20.32 -4.41
N TYR A 80 -5.30 19.89 -5.41
CA TYR A 80 -6.00 18.60 -5.37
C TYR A 80 -5.06 17.43 -5.15
N GLU A 81 -3.95 17.44 -5.85
CA GLU A 81 -2.92 16.40 -5.85
C GLU A 81 -2.31 16.22 -4.46
N GLU A 82 -2.10 17.29 -3.74
CA GLU A 82 -1.57 17.26 -2.37
C GLU A 82 -2.60 16.73 -1.39
N ARG A 83 -3.87 17.17 -1.49
CA ARG A 83 -4.97 16.65 -0.66
C ARG A 83 -5.20 15.16 -0.88
N LEU A 84 -5.17 14.71 -2.14
CA LEU A 84 -5.30 13.30 -2.50
C LEU A 84 -4.15 12.48 -1.92
N ARG A 85 -2.90 12.95 -2.11
CA ARG A 85 -1.72 12.26 -1.61
C ARG A 85 -1.73 12.15 -0.08
N ALA A 86 -2.07 13.22 0.62
CA ALA A 86 -2.17 13.21 2.08
C ALA A 86 -3.24 12.22 2.58
N ALA A 87 -4.40 12.18 1.92
CA ALA A 87 -5.47 11.25 2.27
C ALA A 87 -5.09 9.78 2.00
N LEU A 88 -4.44 9.48 0.88
CA LEU A 88 -3.94 8.13 0.57
C LEU A 88 -2.85 7.69 1.55
N GLU A 89 -1.96 8.60 1.95
CA GLU A 89 -0.93 8.32 2.94
C GLU A 89 -1.52 8.08 4.33
N GLY A 90 -2.53 8.86 4.75
CA GLY A 90 -3.26 8.60 5.99
C GLY A 90 -3.90 7.20 6.01
N ALA A 91 -4.64 6.85 4.96
CA ALA A 91 -5.26 5.53 4.82
C ALA A 91 -4.22 4.38 4.80
N ARG A 92 -3.05 4.60 4.18
CA ARG A 92 -1.94 3.65 4.19
C ARG A 92 -1.34 3.50 5.60
N ALA A 93 -1.07 4.61 6.27
CA ALA A 93 -0.50 4.61 7.62
C ALA A 93 -1.38 3.88 8.64
N ARG A 94 -2.73 3.96 8.47
CA ARG A 94 -3.70 3.20 9.29
C ARG A 94 -3.84 1.73 8.87
N GLY A 95 -3.13 1.29 7.83
CA GLY A 95 -3.21 -0.09 7.34
C GLY A 95 -4.47 -0.41 6.53
N LEU A 96 -5.24 0.58 6.11
CA LEU A 96 -6.40 0.39 5.22
C LEU A 96 -5.97 0.05 3.80
N LEU A 97 -4.87 0.63 3.34
CA LEU A 97 -4.35 0.49 1.99
C LEU A 97 -2.95 -0.13 1.99
N LEU A 98 -2.72 -0.98 1.00
CA LEU A 98 -1.39 -1.40 0.56
C LEU A 98 -1.00 -0.53 -0.63
N ARG A 99 0.30 -0.25 -0.77
CA ARG A 99 0.87 0.51 -1.87
C ARG A 99 1.96 -0.29 -2.57
N VAL A 100 1.88 -0.38 -3.89
CA VAL A 100 2.91 -0.98 -4.74
C VAL A 100 3.35 0.07 -5.74
N ARG A 101 4.65 0.25 -5.88
CA ARG A 101 5.24 1.15 -6.88
C ARG A 101 5.83 0.29 -7.98
N VAL A 102 5.40 0.53 -9.20
CA VAL A 102 5.88 -0.16 -10.38
C VAL A 102 6.63 0.85 -11.25
N ARG A 103 7.88 0.54 -11.57
CA ARG A 103 8.63 1.30 -12.55
C ARG A 103 8.28 0.76 -13.93
N ILE A 104 7.70 1.63 -14.74
CA ILE A 104 7.36 1.36 -16.14
C ILE A 104 8.28 2.26 -16.95
N ASP A 105 9.33 1.67 -17.55
CA ASP A 105 10.43 2.40 -18.18
C ASP A 105 11.08 3.40 -17.17
N ASP A 106 11.00 4.70 -17.44
CA ASP A 106 11.55 5.75 -16.58
C ASP A 106 10.52 6.36 -15.62
N GLU A 107 9.27 5.91 -15.66
CA GLU A 107 8.20 6.44 -14.82
C GLU A 107 7.81 5.49 -13.70
N ILE A 108 7.46 6.05 -12.53
CA ILE A 108 6.95 5.30 -11.40
C ILE A 108 5.45 5.52 -11.31
N VAL A 109 4.69 4.43 -11.44
CA VAL A 109 3.24 4.41 -11.22
C VAL A 109 2.97 3.74 -9.88
N THR A 110 2.14 4.38 -9.07
CA THR A 110 1.80 3.90 -7.73
C THR A 110 0.42 3.27 -7.75
N TRP A 111 0.32 2.04 -7.27
CA TRP A 111 -0.92 1.27 -7.20
C TRP A 111 -1.36 1.09 -5.75
N TYR A 112 -2.66 1.25 -5.52
CA TYR A 112 -3.31 1.13 -4.22
C TYR A 112 -4.31 -0.02 -4.21
N PHE A 113 -4.27 -0.81 -3.15
CA PHE A 113 -5.15 -1.95 -2.89
C PHE A 113 -5.73 -1.81 -1.50
N PHE A 114 -6.96 -2.28 -1.25
CA PHE A 114 -7.37 -2.48 0.14
C PHE A 114 -6.53 -3.58 0.79
N ASN A 115 -6.21 -3.41 2.06
CA ASN A 115 -5.44 -4.36 2.85
C ASN A 115 -6.31 -5.57 3.25
N THR A 116 -6.62 -6.41 2.29
CA THR A 116 -7.33 -7.67 2.48
C THR A 116 -6.33 -8.83 2.39
N GLU A 117 -6.72 -10.02 2.87
CA GLU A 117 -5.88 -11.22 2.75
C GLU A 117 -5.54 -11.50 1.28
N ARG A 118 -6.53 -11.39 0.39
CA ARG A 118 -6.36 -11.60 -1.04
C ARG A 118 -5.40 -10.58 -1.66
N SER A 119 -5.53 -9.31 -1.31
CA SER A 119 -4.62 -8.26 -1.82
C SER A 119 -3.20 -8.44 -1.30
N ARG A 120 -3.03 -8.86 -0.03
CA ARG A 120 -1.70 -9.17 0.51
C ARG A 120 -1.04 -10.32 -0.24
N ALA A 121 -1.80 -11.38 -0.57
CA ALA A 121 -1.29 -12.49 -1.36
C ALA A 121 -0.86 -12.04 -2.76
N ALA A 122 -1.73 -11.29 -3.47
CA ALA A 122 -1.43 -10.77 -4.79
C ALA A 122 -0.21 -9.83 -4.80
N VAL A 123 -0.10 -8.94 -3.82
CA VAL A 123 1.08 -8.07 -3.66
C VAL A 123 2.34 -8.90 -3.39
N ALA A 124 2.26 -9.94 -2.58
CA ALA A 124 3.39 -10.84 -2.33
C ALA A 124 3.85 -11.57 -3.60
N GLU A 125 2.92 -12.04 -4.42
CA GLU A 125 3.22 -12.67 -5.72
C GLU A 125 3.89 -11.70 -6.70
N LEU A 126 3.40 -10.46 -6.78
CA LEU A 126 4.03 -9.39 -7.57
C LEU A 126 5.47 -9.12 -7.10
N LEU A 127 5.69 -9.03 -5.79
CA LEU A 127 6.99 -8.76 -5.20
C LEU A 127 7.99 -9.92 -5.38
N GLN A 128 7.50 -11.15 -5.49
CA GLN A 128 8.29 -12.35 -5.74
C GLN A 128 8.51 -12.61 -7.24
N GLY A 129 7.88 -11.82 -8.11
CA GLY A 129 7.94 -12.02 -9.56
C GLY A 129 7.16 -13.25 -10.04
N VAL A 130 6.25 -13.79 -9.22
CA VAL A 130 5.35 -14.89 -9.59
C VAL A 130 4.28 -14.39 -10.56
N THR A 131 3.74 -13.23 -10.27
CA THR A 131 2.79 -12.52 -11.14
C THR A 131 3.49 -11.31 -11.75
N SER A 132 3.31 -11.12 -13.05
CA SER A 132 3.89 -9.96 -13.75
C SER A 132 3.15 -8.67 -13.40
N PRO A 133 3.87 -7.53 -13.26
CA PRO A 133 3.26 -6.21 -13.05
C PRO A 133 2.29 -5.78 -14.15
N GLU A 134 2.40 -6.34 -15.36
CA GLU A 134 1.47 -6.09 -16.48
C GLU A 134 0.03 -6.44 -16.11
N SER A 135 -0.18 -7.44 -15.24
CA SER A 135 -1.51 -7.82 -14.75
C SER A 135 -2.27 -6.66 -14.11
N LEU A 136 -1.57 -5.66 -13.55
CA LEU A 136 -2.19 -4.47 -12.98
C LEU A 136 -2.81 -3.57 -14.06
N LEU A 137 -2.25 -3.60 -15.27
CA LEU A 137 -2.74 -2.82 -16.42
C LEU A 137 -4.00 -3.42 -17.03
N GLU A 138 -4.23 -4.73 -16.82
CA GLU A 138 -5.38 -5.46 -17.33
C GLU A 138 -6.66 -5.25 -16.49
N VAL A 139 -6.55 -4.61 -15.33
CA VAL A 139 -7.69 -4.36 -14.44
C VAL A 139 -8.58 -3.26 -15.02
N GLU A 140 -9.77 -3.62 -15.47
CA GLU A 140 -10.74 -2.70 -16.04
C GLU A 140 -11.62 -2.05 -14.97
N GLY A 141 -12.05 -0.82 -15.20
CA GLY A 141 -12.89 -0.07 -14.29
C GLY A 141 -13.57 1.13 -14.93
N PRO A 142 -14.40 1.87 -14.16
CA PRO A 142 -15.19 3.00 -14.67
C PRO A 142 -14.33 4.19 -15.13
N ILE A 143 -13.07 4.23 -14.74
CA ILE A 143 -12.08 5.22 -15.17
C ILE A 143 -11.02 4.48 -15.95
N ALA A 144 -10.85 4.84 -17.23
CA ALA A 144 -9.86 4.18 -18.06
C ALA A 144 -8.45 4.56 -17.61
N ASN A 145 -7.55 3.58 -17.58
CA ASN A 145 -6.11 3.81 -17.53
C ASN A 145 -5.57 4.18 -18.93
N ALA A 146 -6.28 5.10 -19.62
CA ALA A 146 -6.01 5.45 -21.01
C ALA A 146 -4.55 5.87 -21.23
N ASP A 147 -4.03 6.72 -20.35
CA ASP A 147 -2.65 7.21 -20.44
C ASP A 147 -1.60 6.10 -20.27
N LEU A 148 -1.94 5.02 -19.54
CA LEU A 148 -1.04 3.87 -19.41
C LEU A 148 -1.08 2.95 -20.63
N ARG A 149 -2.22 2.90 -21.34
CA ARG A 149 -2.37 2.16 -22.59
C ARG A 149 -1.72 2.90 -23.79
N GLU A 150 -1.75 4.24 -23.79
CA GLU A 150 -1.03 5.03 -24.81
C GLU A 150 0.50 4.84 -24.72
N LEU A 151 1.04 4.62 -23.53
CA LEU A 151 2.44 4.24 -23.35
C LEU A 151 2.75 2.85 -23.93
N ASP A 152 1.75 1.97 -23.99
CA ASP A 152 1.85 0.63 -24.58
C ASP A 152 2.01 0.68 -26.11
N ASP A 153 1.23 1.52 -26.79
CA ASP A 153 1.26 1.69 -28.24
C ASP A 153 2.58 2.33 -28.72
N MET A 154 3.20 3.20 -27.93
CA MET A 154 4.47 3.84 -28.25
C MET A 154 5.69 2.91 -28.05
N SER A 155 5.53 1.83 -27.29
CA SER A 155 6.61 0.90 -26.91
C SER A 155 6.67 -0.41 -27.74
N ALA A 156 5.88 -0.51 -28.80
CA ALA A 156 5.74 -1.73 -29.62
C ALA A 156 7.04 -2.24 -30.30
N GLY A 157 8.21 -1.66 -30.01
CA GLY A 157 9.50 -2.05 -30.59
C GLY A 157 10.63 -2.37 -29.61
N GLY A 158 10.46 -2.20 -28.33
CA GLY A 158 11.50 -2.47 -27.32
C GLY A 158 10.90 -3.07 -26.06
N GLY A 159 11.40 -4.21 -25.62
CA GLY A 159 10.91 -4.86 -24.40
C GLY A 159 10.83 -3.91 -23.22
N ARG A 160 9.62 -3.72 -22.73
CA ARG A 160 9.31 -2.85 -21.59
C ARG A 160 10.05 -3.35 -20.36
N ARG A 161 10.79 -2.48 -19.70
CA ARG A 161 11.42 -2.81 -18.42
C ARG A 161 10.44 -2.50 -17.30
N LEU A 162 9.73 -3.52 -16.85
CA LEU A 162 8.90 -3.43 -15.67
C LEU A 162 9.68 -3.94 -14.46
N SER A 163 9.73 -3.15 -13.42
CA SER A 163 10.29 -3.56 -12.14
C SER A 163 9.39 -3.07 -11.01
N VAL A 164 9.08 -3.95 -10.08
CA VAL A 164 8.35 -3.57 -8.88
C VAL A 164 9.31 -2.91 -7.92
N GLU A 165 9.13 -1.63 -7.67
CA GLU A 165 9.86 -0.91 -6.65
C GLU A 165 9.17 -1.16 -5.30
N ILE A 166 9.78 -2.04 -4.50
CA ILE A 166 9.24 -2.42 -3.20
C ILE A 166 9.41 -1.24 -2.25
N GLU A 167 8.32 -0.56 -1.92
CA GLU A 167 8.29 0.21 -0.68
C GLU A 167 8.03 -0.80 0.45
N ARG A 168 9.11 -1.38 0.95
CA ARG A 168 9.05 -2.29 2.10
C ARG A 168 8.43 -1.53 3.27
N PRO A 169 7.47 -2.11 4.00
CA PRO A 169 7.06 -1.52 5.26
C PRO A 169 8.34 -1.28 6.05
N ASN A 170 8.57 -0.06 6.51
CA ASN A 170 9.75 0.19 7.33
C ASN A 170 9.61 -0.58 8.64
N ILE A 171 10.71 -0.82 9.33
CA ILE A 171 10.74 -1.59 10.58
C ILE A 171 9.79 -1.01 11.65
N PHE A 172 9.51 0.30 11.60
CA PHE A 172 8.56 0.98 12.49
C PHE A 172 7.13 0.53 12.23
N THR A 173 6.72 0.46 10.95
CA THR A 173 5.41 -0.06 10.55
C THR A 173 5.23 -1.52 10.96
N LEU A 174 6.25 -2.36 10.79
CA LEU A 174 6.23 -3.74 11.27
C LEU A 174 6.05 -3.82 12.79
N TYR A 175 6.73 -2.94 13.53
CA TYR A 175 6.62 -2.87 14.99
C TYR A 175 5.20 -2.49 15.41
N GLU A 176 4.65 -1.41 14.89
CA GLU A 176 3.31 -0.94 15.25
C GLU A 176 2.20 -1.94 14.91
N GLN A 177 2.31 -2.62 13.78
CA GLN A 177 1.33 -3.63 13.35
C GLN A 177 1.37 -4.93 14.17
N ASN A 178 2.52 -5.31 14.73
CA ASN A 178 2.70 -6.61 15.35
C ASN A 178 2.95 -6.56 16.87
N ILE A 179 3.42 -5.43 17.40
CA ILE A 179 3.84 -5.30 18.79
C ILE A 179 2.98 -4.27 19.53
N GLY A 180 2.87 -3.03 19.02
CA GLY A 180 2.11 -1.96 19.66
C GLY A 180 2.68 -0.56 19.39
N LEU A 181 2.24 0.41 20.19
CA LEU A 181 2.64 1.80 20.03
C LEU A 181 4.16 2.01 20.12
N LEU A 182 4.68 2.83 19.22
CA LEU A 182 6.10 3.12 19.14
C LEU A 182 6.53 4.13 20.22
N ALA A 183 7.30 3.66 21.22
CA ALA A 183 7.93 4.55 22.17
C ALA A 183 9.23 5.16 21.60
N PRO A 184 9.59 6.42 21.95
CA PRO A 184 10.78 7.08 21.38
C PRO A 184 12.08 6.27 21.54
N LEU A 185 12.27 5.63 22.69
CA LEU A 185 13.45 4.79 22.96
C LEU A 185 13.52 3.57 22.04
N VAL A 186 12.36 2.98 21.72
CA VAL A 186 12.27 1.83 20.83
C VAL A 186 12.49 2.26 19.37
N ALA A 187 12.13 3.49 19.03
CA ALA A 187 12.36 4.03 17.68
C ALA A 187 13.85 4.09 17.31
N GLU A 188 14.72 4.48 18.25
CA GLU A 188 16.17 4.49 18.03
C GLU A 188 16.70 3.06 17.81
N GLU A 189 16.31 2.12 18.66
CA GLU A 189 16.72 0.72 18.52
C GLU A 189 16.23 0.06 17.23
N LEU A 190 15.04 0.44 16.76
CA LEU A 190 14.49 -0.02 15.48
C LEU A 190 15.26 0.55 14.30
N ARG A 191 15.65 1.83 14.36
CA ARG A 191 16.47 2.46 13.31
C ARG A 191 17.81 1.73 13.18
N ASP A 192 18.50 1.53 14.29
CA ASP A 192 19.78 0.81 14.33
C ASP A 192 19.65 -0.59 13.75
N ALA A 193 18.58 -1.29 14.08
CA ALA A 193 18.32 -2.63 13.55
C ALA A 193 18.03 -2.58 12.04
N GLY A 194 17.29 -1.57 11.56
CA GLY A 194 17.00 -1.37 10.14
C GLY A 194 18.25 -1.11 9.29
N GLU A 195 19.25 -0.44 9.86
CA GLU A 195 20.54 -0.18 9.22
C GLU A 195 21.49 -1.38 9.28
N ARG A 196 21.40 -2.18 10.34
CA ARG A 196 22.33 -3.27 10.64
C ARG A 196 21.98 -4.59 9.98
N TYR A 197 20.69 -4.94 9.94
CA TYR A 197 20.23 -6.25 9.50
C TYR A 197 19.54 -6.22 8.13
N PRO A 198 19.72 -7.27 7.29
CA PRO A 198 18.94 -7.42 6.07
C PRO A 198 17.45 -7.44 6.35
N TRP A 199 16.65 -6.87 5.45
CA TRP A 199 15.20 -6.78 5.62
C TRP A 199 14.54 -8.15 5.82
N GLU A 200 15.00 -9.15 5.10
CA GLU A 200 14.52 -10.53 5.16
C GLU A 200 14.73 -11.17 6.55
N TRP A 201 15.73 -10.70 7.27
CA TRP A 201 15.98 -11.11 8.66
C TRP A 201 15.02 -10.40 9.61
N ILE A 202 14.84 -9.11 9.42
CA ILE A 202 13.91 -8.31 10.23
C ILE A 202 12.51 -8.90 10.13
N GLU A 203 11.99 -9.07 8.91
CA GLU A 203 10.66 -9.63 8.68
C GLU A 203 10.50 -11.04 9.27
N ALA A 204 11.49 -11.90 9.07
CA ALA A 204 11.47 -13.26 9.61
C ALA A 204 11.50 -13.29 11.14
N ALA A 205 12.26 -12.39 11.79
CA ALA A 205 12.32 -12.28 13.24
C ALA A 205 10.98 -11.80 13.83
N PHE A 206 10.31 -10.85 13.18
CA PHE A 206 8.95 -10.43 13.55
C PHE A 206 7.94 -11.57 13.40
N ARG A 207 8.03 -12.33 12.30
CA ARG A 207 7.19 -13.51 12.07
C ARG A 207 7.38 -14.58 13.13
N GLU A 208 8.64 -14.93 13.45
CA GLU A 208 8.96 -15.90 14.52
C GLU A 208 8.41 -15.44 15.88
N ALA A 209 8.60 -14.17 16.22
CA ALA A 209 8.09 -13.62 17.48
C ALA A 209 6.57 -13.67 17.57
N THR A 210 5.87 -13.40 16.46
CA THR A 210 4.40 -13.43 16.37
C THR A 210 3.87 -14.86 16.48
N GLN A 211 4.49 -15.81 15.79
CA GLN A 211 4.12 -17.24 15.84
C GLN A 211 4.28 -17.83 17.24
N GLN A 212 5.32 -17.39 17.99
CA GLN A 212 5.56 -17.81 19.36
C GLN A 212 4.78 -16.99 20.41
N ASN A 213 3.91 -16.07 19.96
CA ASN A 213 3.16 -15.14 20.81
C ASN A 213 4.05 -14.30 21.76
N LYS A 214 5.30 -14.07 21.38
CA LYS A 214 6.27 -13.27 22.15
C LYS A 214 6.43 -11.89 21.52
N ARG A 215 5.35 -11.11 21.53
CA ARG A 215 5.26 -9.78 20.91
C ARG A 215 5.99 -8.70 21.72
N LYS A 216 7.33 -8.80 21.80
CA LYS A 216 8.19 -7.81 22.45
C LYS A 216 9.42 -7.54 21.58
N TRP A 217 9.78 -6.27 21.46
CA TRP A 217 10.97 -5.87 20.69
C TRP A 217 12.24 -6.55 21.19
N SER A 218 12.42 -6.66 22.52
CA SER A 218 13.56 -7.33 23.12
C SER A 218 13.74 -8.78 22.64
N TYR A 219 12.64 -9.48 22.37
CA TYR A 219 12.68 -10.83 21.84
C TYR A 219 13.09 -10.88 20.37
N ILE A 220 12.54 -9.98 19.54
CA ILE A 220 12.92 -9.85 18.14
C ILE A 220 14.39 -9.49 17.99
N ARG A 221 14.87 -8.55 18.80
CA ARG A 221 16.29 -8.18 18.85
C ARG A 221 17.18 -9.36 19.24
N ALA A 222 16.77 -10.19 20.18
CA ALA A 222 17.50 -11.41 20.55
C ALA A 222 17.59 -12.42 19.41
N ILE A 223 16.51 -12.58 18.62
CA ILE A 223 16.52 -13.43 17.43
C ILE A 223 17.53 -12.89 16.42
N LEU A 224 17.46 -11.60 16.07
CA LEU A 224 18.37 -10.97 15.11
C LEU A 224 19.84 -11.11 15.54
N LYS A 225 20.13 -10.87 16.83
CA LYS A 225 21.47 -11.01 17.39
C LYS A 225 21.98 -12.47 17.36
N ARG A 226 21.10 -13.42 17.63
CA ARG A 226 21.43 -14.85 17.51
C ARG A 226 21.79 -15.21 16.07
N TRP A 227 20.99 -14.76 15.09
CA TRP A 227 21.28 -15.02 13.69
C TRP A 227 22.52 -14.30 13.18
N GLU A 228 22.89 -13.18 13.76
CA GLU A 228 24.16 -12.51 13.47
C GLU A 228 25.37 -13.35 13.92
N THR A 229 25.24 -14.05 15.06
CA THR A 229 26.32 -14.86 15.63
C THR A 229 26.38 -16.25 15.00
N ASP A 230 25.24 -16.90 14.83
CA ASP A 230 25.15 -18.33 14.51
C ASP A 230 24.76 -18.59 13.04
N GLY A 231 24.42 -17.52 12.28
CA GLY A 231 23.82 -17.59 10.95
C GLY A 231 22.32 -17.92 10.98
N LYS A 232 21.57 -17.40 10.00
CA LYS A 232 20.17 -17.75 9.80
C LYS A 232 20.11 -19.05 9.00
N GLY A 233 19.70 -20.16 9.65
CA GLY A 233 19.63 -21.48 8.99
C GLY A 233 20.97 -22.20 8.83
N GLY A 234 22.01 -21.79 9.59
CA GLY A 234 23.31 -22.44 9.59
C GLY A 234 24.34 -21.84 8.60
N GLU A 235 24.00 -20.77 7.89
CA GLU A 235 24.97 -20.03 7.08
C GLU A 235 25.49 -18.81 7.84
N PRO A 236 26.82 -18.63 7.97
CA PRO A 236 27.40 -17.51 8.70
C PRO A 236 27.12 -16.17 8.00
N TYR A 237 26.77 -15.16 8.79
CA TYR A 237 26.60 -13.77 8.32
C TYR A 237 27.95 -13.24 7.83
N GLY A 238 28.09 -13.05 6.55
CA GLY A 238 29.31 -12.55 5.92
C GLY A 238 29.69 -13.21 4.60
N ALA A 239 29.00 -14.28 4.18
CA ALA A 239 29.29 -14.99 2.94
C ALA A 239 28.74 -14.31 1.67
N HIS A 240 27.85 -13.33 1.80
CA HIS A 240 27.35 -12.53 0.67
C HIS A 240 27.91 -11.11 0.74
N GLY A 241 28.91 -10.90 -0.11
CA GLY A 241 29.65 -9.67 -0.24
C GLY A 241 28.79 -8.45 -0.52
N ARG A 242 29.22 -7.36 0.12
CA ARG A 242 29.13 -5.97 -0.29
C ARG A 242 28.49 -5.75 -1.66
N TYR A 243 27.24 -5.41 -1.72
CA TYR A 243 26.68 -4.74 -2.87
C TYR A 243 27.09 -3.26 -2.81
N SER A 244 27.95 -2.93 -3.75
CA SER A 244 28.43 -1.58 -4.07
C SER A 244 27.31 -0.61 -4.32
N ARG A 245 27.62 0.60 -3.97
CA ARG A 245 26.97 1.89 -4.19
C ARG A 245 26.14 2.03 -5.45
#